data_42b3c66c34325a8afd5d573aa12250f2
#
_entry.id   42b3c66c34325a8afd5d573aa12250f2
#
_cell.length_a   1.000
_cell.length_b   1.000
_cell.length_c   1.000
_cell.angle_alpha   90.00
_cell.angle_beta   90.00
_cell.angle_gamma   90.00
#
_symmetry.space_group_name_H-M   'P 1'
#
loop_
_entity.id
_entity.type
_entity.pdbx_description
1 polymer ?
#
loop_
_entity_poly.entity_id
_entity_poly.type
_entity_poly.pdbx_seq_one_letter_code
_entity_poly.pdbx_strand_id
1 'polypeptide(L)'
;LYPEATPPAKILVSSARRATLGVKVREDNSNVVIETPKVEIVFQKESGLFNVNDKKNGTQPLRSLSQVRFDSEGTTLTFKAEDNEYFFGGGVQNGRFSHKGKKIAIVNTNNWVDGGVASPTPFYWSTKGYGVMWNTFKPGNYDFGEEEKGKVTLNHSENYLDAFIMINKEPVELLNDFYQLTGHPVLLPKFGFYEGHLNAYN
;
A
#
# COMPACT_ATOMS: atom_id res chain seq x y z
N LEU A 1 -3.53 13.12 4.93
CA LEU A 1 -3.78 14.40 4.28
C LEU A 1 -5.27 14.51 3.92
N TYR A 2 -5.90 15.62 4.27
CA TYR A 2 -7.33 15.84 4.12
C TYR A 2 -7.57 17.17 3.42
N PRO A 3 -7.95 17.20 2.16
CA PRO A 3 -8.52 18.41 1.55
C PRO A 3 -9.92 18.71 2.12
N GLU A 4 -10.67 17.65 2.51
CA GLU A 4 -11.97 17.73 3.14
C GLU A 4 -12.01 16.82 4.38
N ALA A 5 -12.74 17.20 5.42
CA ALA A 5 -12.83 16.45 6.67
C ALA A 5 -13.73 15.21 6.52
N THR A 6 -13.29 14.22 5.75
CA THR A 6 -13.98 12.94 5.62
C THR A 6 -13.37 11.95 6.62
N PRO A 7 -14.15 11.32 7.50
CA PRO A 7 -13.61 10.33 8.41
C PRO A 7 -13.09 9.11 7.64
N PRO A 8 -11.92 8.57 8.04
CA PRO A 8 -11.31 7.43 7.38
C PRO A 8 -12.12 6.15 7.55
N ALA A 9 -11.96 5.25 6.60
CA ALA A 9 -12.40 3.87 6.72
C ALA A 9 -11.72 3.20 7.93
N LYS A 10 -12.45 2.32 8.62
CA LYS A 10 -11.91 1.59 9.77
C LYS A 10 -11.54 0.16 9.37
N ILE A 11 -10.46 0.01 8.62
CA ILE A 11 -9.87 -1.31 8.33
C ILE A 11 -9.00 -1.79 9.50
N LEU A 12 -8.50 -0.85 10.30
CA LEU A 12 -7.51 -1.12 11.31
C LEU A 12 -8.11 -1.79 12.55
N VAL A 13 -7.40 -2.79 13.10
CA VAL A 13 -7.67 -3.28 14.45
C VAL A 13 -7.28 -2.25 15.50
N SER A 14 -7.72 -2.45 16.73
CA SER A 14 -7.53 -1.52 17.85
C SER A 14 -6.15 -0.88 17.89
N SER A 15 -6.12 0.43 18.10
CA SER A 15 -4.90 1.24 18.26
C SER A 15 -4.00 0.84 19.45
N ALA A 16 -4.47 -0.01 20.34
CA ALA A 16 -3.73 -0.45 21.51
C ALA A 16 -2.43 -1.21 21.21
N ARG A 17 -2.21 -1.62 19.97
CA ARG A 17 -1.00 -2.32 19.53
C ARG A 17 0.06 -1.40 18.91
N ARG A 18 -0.20 -0.12 18.80
CA ARG A 18 0.78 0.85 18.28
C ARG A 18 1.74 1.22 19.40
N ALA A 19 2.95 0.67 19.37
CA ALA A 19 3.99 1.10 20.28
C ALA A 19 4.30 2.59 20.07
N THR A 20 4.45 3.33 21.15
CA THR A 20 4.95 4.71 21.08
C THR A 20 6.41 4.64 20.69
N LEU A 21 6.72 4.92 19.44
CA LEU A 21 8.09 5.02 18.96
C LEU A 21 8.66 6.40 19.31
N GLY A 22 9.93 6.44 19.66
CA GLY A 22 10.66 7.70 19.78
C GLY A 22 10.84 8.34 18.41
N VAL A 23 9.84 9.12 17.98
CA VAL A 23 9.89 9.85 16.72
C VAL A 23 10.60 11.18 16.95
N LYS A 24 11.58 11.49 16.12
CA LYS A 24 12.24 12.80 16.05
C LYS A 24 11.78 13.51 14.78
N VAL A 25 11.42 14.77 14.89
CA VAL A 25 11.11 15.61 13.75
C VAL A 25 12.12 16.75 13.70
N ARG A 26 12.75 16.91 12.56
CA ARG A 26 13.65 18.04 12.25
C ARG A 26 13.09 18.78 11.06
N GLU A 27 13.18 20.08 11.08
CA GLU A 27 12.73 20.95 10.02
C GLU A 27 13.79 21.98 9.71
N ASP A 28 14.09 22.17 8.44
CA ASP A 28 14.91 23.24 7.91
C ASP A 28 14.16 24.02 6.82
N ASN A 29 14.84 24.91 6.11
CA ASN A 29 14.22 25.73 5.07
C ASN A 29 13.66 24.90 3.91
N SER A 30 14.24 23.74 3.61
CA SER A 30 13.96 22.93 2.41
C SER A 30 13.21 21.63 2.73
N ASN A 31 13.42 21.07 3.93
CA ASN A 31 12.95 19.73 4.25
C ASN A 31 12.26 19.66 5.61
N VAL A 32 11.37 18.68 5.73
CA VAL A 32 10.92 18.10 6.99
C VAL A 32 11.42 16.67 7.05
N VAL A 33 12.15 16.33 8.09
CA VAL A 33 12.70 14.98 8.30
C VAL A 33 12.04 14.36 9.52
N ILE A 34 11.38 13.23 9.30
CA ILE A 34 10.75 12.42 10.35
C ILE A 34 11.60 11.17 10.54
N GLU A 35 12.08 10.97 11.74
CA GLU A 35 13.05 9.92 12.04
C GLU A 35 12.59 9.02 13.17
N THR A 36 12.68 7.72 12.95
CA THR A 36 12.53 6.66 13.94
C THR A 36 13.87 5.91 14.08
N PRO A 37 14.02 4.97 15.02
CA PRO A 37 15.22 4.13 15.09
C PRO A 37 15.49 3.32 13.82
N LYS A 38 14.47 2.98 13.03
CA LYS A 38 14.59 2.13 11.84
C LYS A 38 14.46 2.87 10.52
N VAL A 39 13.63 3.91 10.47
CA VAL A 39 13.21 4.57 9.24
C VAL A 39 13.41 6.08 9.35
N GLU A 40 13.83 6.69 8.26
CA GLU A 40 13.84 8.13 8.06
C GLU A 40 12.98 8.49 6.85
N ILE A 41 12.11 9.48 7.01
CA ILE A 41 11.31 10.06 5.92
C ILE A 41 11.80 11.47 5.70
N VAL A 42 12.21 11.79 4.48
CA VAL A 42 12.63 13.14 4.08
C VAL A 42 11.56 13.69 3.14
N PHE A 43 10.88 14.73 3.58
CA PHE A 43 9.88 15.45 2.81
C PHE A 43 10.45 16.79 2.33
N GLN A 44 10.43 17.04 1.03
CA GLN A 44 10.89 18.27 0.40
C GLN A 44 9.73 19.27 0.32
N LYS A 45 9.87 20.43 0.97
CA LYS A 45 8.79 21.42 1.09
C LYS A 45 8.36 22.06 -0.23
N GLU A 46 9.33 22.36 -1.09
CA GLU A 46 9.09 23.03 -2.36
C GLU A 46 8.41 22.12 -3.39
N SER A 47 8.92 20.90 -3.55
CA SER A 47 8.42 19.95 -4.56
C SER A 47 7.27 19.08 -4.07
N GLY A 48 7.06 18.98 -2.75
CA GLY A 48 6.14 18.02 -2.15
C GLY A 48 6.56 16.55 -2.30
N LEU A 49 7.80 16.30 -2.73
CA LEU A 49 8.35 14.96 -2.87
C LEU A 49 8.79 14.41 -1.51
N PHE A 50 8.76 13.09 -1.38
CA PHE A 50 9.31 12.42 -0.22
C PHE A 50 10.05 11.14 -0.56
N ASN A 51 11.01 10.81 0.30
CA ASN A 51 11.79 9.58 0.25
C ASN A 51 11.67 8.86 1.58
N VAL A 52 11.69 7.54 1.55
CA VAL A 52 11.73 6.70 2.74
C VAL A 52 13.02 5.90 2.75
N ASN A 53 13.82 6.09 3.78
CA ASN A 53 15.12 5.47 3.96
C ASN A 53 15.05 4.39 5.04
N ASP A 54 15.54 3.20 4.73
CA ASP A 54 15.79 2.14 5.72
C ASP A 54 17.17 2.35 6.36
N LYS A 55 17.18 2.84 7.58
CA LYS A 55 18.41 3.13 8.33
C LYS A 55 19.19 1.87 8.70
N LYS A 56 18.48 0.74 8.89
CA LYS A 56 19.10 -0.53 9.28
C LYS A 56 19.92 -1.13 8.13
N ASN A 57 19.41 -1.04 6.90
CA ASN A 57 20.03 -1.63 5.73
C ASN A 57 20.76 -0.59 4.85
N GLY A 58 20.68 0.70 5.18
CA GLY A 58 21.30 1.77 4.40
C GLY A 58 20.74 1.91 2.98
N THR A 59 19.46 1.59 2.79
CA THR A 59 18.79 1.62 1.48
C THR A 59 17.68 2.67 1.44
N GLN A 60 17.28 3.05 0.24
CA GLN A 60 16.13 3.93 -0.01
C GLN A 60 15.06 3.14 -0.79
N PRO A 61 14.23 2.35 -0.09
CA PRO A 61 13.29 1.44 -0.75
C PRO A 61 12.14 2.16 -1.46
N LEU A 62 11.77 3.38 -1.04
CA LEU A 62 10.65 4.08 -1.63
C LEU A 62 10.99 5.56 -1.87
N ARG A 63 10.67 6.02 -3.08
CA ARG A 63 10.85 7.40 -3.52
C ARG A 63 9.62 7.87 -4.31
N SER A 64 9.00 8.97 -3.89
CA SER A 64 7.93 9.60 -4.67
C SER A 64 8.47 10.25 -5.93
N LEU A 65 7.67 10.26 -7.01
CA LEU A 65 7.99 10.92 -8.28
C LEU A 65 7.20 12.22 -8.48
N SER A 66 6.09 12.37 -7.76
CA SER A 66 5.31 13.59 -7.74
C SER A 66 4.80 13.85 -6.31
N GLN A 67 4.35 15.05 -6.06
CA GLN A 67 3.53 15.34 -4.88
C GLN A 67 2.23 14.50 -4.93
N VAL A 68 1.61 14.32 -3.77
CA VAL A 68 0.27 13.73 -3.69
C VAL A 68 -0.70 14.59 -4.48
N ARG A 69 -1.42 13.98 -5.42
CA ARG A 69 -2.42 14.69 -6.21
C ARG A 69 -3.82 14.41 -5.69
N PHE A 70 -4.61 15.46 -5.55
CA PHE A 70 -6.03 15.41 -5.22
C PHE A 70 -6.79 16.12 -6.34
N ASP A 71 -7.70 15.41 -7.01
CA ASP A 71 -8.50 15.96 -8.11
C ASP A 71 -9.87 15.27 -8.23
N SER A 72 -10.59 15.54 -9.31
CA SER A 72 -11.91 14.94 -9.57
C SER A 72 -11.91 13.43 -9.73
N GLU A 73 -10.77 12.84 -10.05
CA GLU A 73 -10.59 11.38 -10.17
C GLU A 73 -10.18 10.72 -8.85
N GLY A 74 -9.93 11.53 -7.83
CA GLY A 74 -9.55 11.08 -6.50
C GLY A 74 -8.14 11.46 -6.08
N THR A 75 -7.54 10.61 -5.28
CA THR A 75 -6.18 10.80 -4.76
C THR A 75 -5.20 9.88 -5.44
N THR A 76 -4.07 10.43 -5.88
CA THR A 76 -3.02 9.68 -6.58
C THR A 76 -1.67 9.82 -5.89
N LEU A 77 -0.99 8.68 -5.72
CA LEU A 77 0.42 8.57 -5.31
C LEU A 77 1.24 7.99 -6.46
N THR A 78 2.47 8.50 -6.63
CA THR A 78 3.40 7.96 -7.62
C THR A 78 4.76 7.71 -7.01
N PHE A 79 5.32 6.53 -7.32
CA PHE A 79 6.62 6.11 -6.83
C PHE A 79 7.52 5.68 -7.98
N LYS A 80 8.82 5.81 -7.78
CA LYS A 80 9.81 5.23 -8.67
C LYS A 80 9.81 3.71 -8.53
N ALA A 81 9.85 3.00 -9.66
CA ALA A 81 10.10 1.57 -9.72
C ALA A 81 11.47 1.29 -10.34
N GLU A 82 12.16 0.29 -9.83
CA GLU A 82 13.45 -0.14 -10.37
C GLU A 82 13.26 -1.28 -11.39
N ASP A 83 14.19 -1.43 -12.33
CA ASP A 83 14.08 -2.45 -13.38
C ASP A 83 14.00 -3.89 -12.85
N ASN A 84 14.65 -4.16 -11.72
CA ASN A 84 14.66 -5.47 -11.06
C ASN A 84 13.70 -5.52 -9.86
N GLU A 85 12.63 -4.73 -9.87
CA GLU A 85 11.62 -4.69 -8.83
C GLU A 85 10.38 -5.48 -9.25
N TYR A 86 9.82 -6.25 -8.31
CA TYR A 86 8.59 -7.02 -8.48
C TYR A 86 7.59 -6.66 -7.39
N PHE A 87 6.30 -6.72 -7.73
CA PHE A 87 5.20 -6.28 -6.89
C PHE A 87 4.19 -7.40 -6.69
N PHE A 88 3.70 -7.53 -5.46
CA PHE A 88 2.78 -8.57 -5.02
C PHE A 88 1.70 -7.98 -4.11
N GLY A 89 0.56 -8.64 -3.98
CA GLY A 89 -0.56 -8.19 -3.15
C GLY A 89 -1.77 -7.77 -3.99
N GLY A 90 -2.50 -6.76 -3.55
CA GLY A 90 -3.74 -6.34 -4.22
C GLY A 90 -4.93 -7.25 -3.95
N GLY A 91 -4.79 -8.25 -3.04
CA GLY A 91 -5.82 -9.24 -2.76
C GLY A 91 -5.85 -10.36 -3.82
N VAL A 92 -7.02 -10.93 -4.05
CA VAL A 92 -7.20 -12.01 -5.03
C VAL A 92 -7.32 -11.41 -6.43
N GLN A 93 -6.20 -11.48 -7.15
CA GLN A 93 -6.04 -11.05 -8.55
C GLN A 93 -5.85 -12.31 -9.40
N ASN A 94 -6.94 -12.83 -9.98
CA ASN A 94 -6.96 -14.14 -10.61
C ASN A 94 -6.00 -14.21 -11.81
N GLY A 95 -5.25 -15.33 -11.90
CA GLY A 95 -4.27 -15.57 -12.96
C GLY A 95 -3.00 -14.70 -12.86
N ARG A 96 -2.80 -13.96 -11.76
CA ARG A 96 -1.66 -13.04 -11.60
C ARG A 96 -0.89 -13.36 -10.33
N PHE A 97 0.39 -13.65 -10.47
CA PHE A 97 1.29 -13.85 -9.34
C PHE A 97 2.12 -12.59 -9.06
N SER A 98 2.72 -11.99 -10.08
CA SER A 98 3.46 -10.72 -9.98
C SER A 98 2.78 -9.65 -10.83
N HIS A 99 2.77 -8.42 -10.32
CA HIS A 99 2.10 -7.29 -10.98
C HIS A 99 3.05 -6.40 -11.78
N LYS A 100 4.35 -6.73 -11.85
CA LYS A 100 5.33 -5.95 -12.64
C LYS A 100 4.88 -5.77 -14.09
N GLY A 101 4.84 -4.52 -14.56
CA GLY A 101 4.39 -4.17 -15.91
C GLY A 101 2.89 -4.39 -16.14
N LYS A 102 2.08 -4.38 -15.08
CA LYS A 102 0.63 -4.59 -15.14
C LYS A 102 -0.10 -3.56 -14.30
N LYS A 103 -1.35 -3.31 -14.69
CA LYS A 103 -2.33 -2.54 -13.91
C LYS A 103 -3.34 -3.51 -13.29
N ILE A 104 -3.65 -3.33 -12.01
CA ILE A 104 -4.63 -4.12 -11.29
C ILE A 104 -5.75 -3.23 -10.75
N ALA A 105 -6.97 -3.76 -10.71
CA ALA A 105 -8.10 -3.08 -10.09
C ALA A 105 -8.14 -3.40 -8.59
N ILE A 106 -8.40 -2.38 -7.79
CA ILE A 106 -8.73 -2.50 -6.36
C ILE A 106 -10.21 -2.21 -6.21
N VAL A 107 -11.01 -3.10 -6.76
CA VAL A 107 -12.47 -3.02 -6.74
C VAL A 107 -13.06 -4.43 -6.72
N ASN A 108 -14.02 -4.65 -5.85
CA ASN A 108 -14.67 -5.97 -5.78
C ASN A 108 -15.71 -6.12 -6.90
N THR A 109 -15.34 -6.87 -7.93
CA THR A 109 -16.23 -7.21 -9.03
C THR A 109 -16.81 -8.62 -8.92
N ASN A 110 -16.39 -9.37 -7.89
CA ASN A 110 -16.72 -10.79 -7.70
C ASN A 110 -16.47 -11.62 -8.97
N ASN A 111 -15.39 -11.32 -9.66
CA ASN A 111 -15.03 -11.94 -10.92
C ASN A 111 -13.89 -12.96 -10.71
N TRP A 112 -14.19 -14.24 -10.90
CA TRP A 112 -13.29 -15.37 -10.65
C TRP A 112 -12.61 -15.90 -11.93
N VAL A 113 -12.83 -15.27 -13.07
CA VAL A 113 -12.11 -15.65 -14.31
C VAL A 113 -10.68 -15.12 -14.31
N ASP A 114 -9.85 -15.60 -15.22
CA ASP A 114 -8.49 -15.11 -15.39
C ASP A 114 -8.47 -13.59 -15.64
N GLY A 115 -7.63 -12.89 -14.91
CA GLY A 115 -7.58 -11.42 -14.91
C GLY A 115 -8.68 -10.73 -14.10
N GLY A 116 -9.65 -11.47 -13.54
CA GLY A 116 -10.70 -10.91 -12.69
C GLY A 116 -10.25 -10.62 -11.26
N VAL A 117 -11.08 -9.88 -10.53
CA VAL A 117 -10.85 -9.49 -9.13
C VAL A 117 -11.98 -10.01 -8.26
N ALA A 118 -11.67 -10.84 -7.28
CA ALA A 118 -12.66 -11.42 -6.37
C ALA A 118 -12.65 -10.78 -4.98
N SER A 119 -11.48 -10.57 -4.41
CA SER A 119 -11.33 -9.99 -3.06
C SER A 119 -10.14 -9.04 -3.06
N PRO A 120 -10.34 -7.78 -3.50
CA PRO A 120 -9.27 -6.80 -3.54
C PRO A 120 -8.84 -6.38 -2.15
N THR A 121 -7.56 -6.10 -2.00
CA THR A 121 -6.99 -5.54 -0.78
C THR A 121 -6.11 -4.34 -1.16
N PRO A 122 -6.31 -3.16 -0.56
CA PRO A 122 -5.53 -1.97 -0.87
C PRO A 122 -4.13 -2.01 -0.22
N PHE A 123 -3.47 -3.13 -0.37
CA PHE A 123 -2.12 -3.41 0.13
C PHE A 123 -1.30 -4.12 -0.94
N TYR A 124 -0.10 -3.62 -1.18
CA TYR A 124 0.91 -4.33 -1.97
C TYR A 124 2.28 -4.21 -1.30
N TRP A 125 3.19 -5.10 -1.68
CA TRP A 125 4.57 -5.03 -1.27
C TRP A 125 5.53 -5.24 -2.44
N SER A 126 6.75 -4.74 -2.28
CA SER A 126 7.80 -4.75 -3.28
C SER A 126 9.01 -5.55 -2.80
N THR A 127 9.71 -6.19 -3.76
CA THR A 127 11.00 -6.84 -3.52
C THR A 127 12.12 -5.88 -3.10
N LYS A 128 11.87 -4.57 -3.13
CA LYS A 128 12.79 -3.55 -2.61
C LYS A 128 12.66 -3.32 -1.10
N GLY A 129 11.81 -4.09 -0.42
CA GLY A 129 11.69 -4.07 1.03
C GLY A 129 10.75 -3.00 1.56
N TYR A 130 9.68 -2.73 0.85
CA TYR A 130 8.59 -1.89 1.34
C TYR A 130 7.22 -2.48 1.01
N GLY A 131 6.23 -2.11 1.79
CA GLY A 131 4.82 -2.31 1.52
C GLY A 131 4.04 -1.01 1.70
N VAL A 132 2.95 -0.87 0.95
CA VAL A 132 2.03 0.25 1.08
C VAL A 132 0.63 -0.29 1.28
N MET A 133 -0.01 0.12 2.37
CA MET A 133 -1.42 -0.13 2.63
C MET A 133 -2.16 1.19 2.63
N TRP A 134 -3.16 1.30 1.77
CA TRP A 134 -4.07 2.44 1.78
C TRP A 134 -5.29 2.10 2.64
N ASN A 135 -5.55 2.88 3.67
CA ASN A 135 -6.66 2.65 4.61
C ASN A 135 -7.98 3.19 4.04
N THR A 136 -8.52 2.47 3.06
CA THR A 136 -9.75 2.86 2.36
C THR A 136 -10.59 1.67 1.93
N PHE A 137 -11.91 1.89 1.76
CA PHE A 137 -12.86 0.97 1.09
C PHE A 137 -13.29 1.49 -0.28
N LYS A 138 -12.77 2.65 -0.71
CA LYS A 138 -13.11 3.22 -2.02
C LYS A 138 -12.41 2.45 -3.13
N PRO A 139 -13.05 2.30 -4.29
CA PRO A 139 -12.42 1.65 -5.43
C PRO A 139 -11.18 2.42 -5.89
N GLY A 140 -10.26 1.68 -6.48
CA GLY A 140 -9.03 2.25 -6.99
C GLY A 140 -8.37 1.35 -8.03
N ASN A 141 -7.17 1.74 -8.42
CA ASN A 141 -6.33 0.95 -9.31
C ASN A 141 -4.86 1.21 -9.00
N TYR A 142 -4.03 0.19 -9.22
CA TYR A 142 -2.59 0.25 -9.05
C TYR A 142 -1.91 -0.13 -10.36
N ASP A 143 -1.11 0.76 -10.90
CA ASP A 143 -0.30 0.55 -12.09
C ASP A 143 1.16 0.32 -11.67
N PHE A 144 1.72 -0.80 -12.06
CA PHE A 144 3.09 -1.20 -11.75
C PHE A 144 3.99 -1.16 -13.00
N GLY A 145 3.85 -0.10 -13.79
CA GLY A 145 4.65 0.15 -14.97
C GLY A 145 4.05 -0.36 -16.29
N GLU A 146 2.74 -0.55 -16.37
CA GLU A 146 2.03 -0.84 -17.61
C GLU A 146 1.92 0.42 -18.48
N GLU A 147 1.46 1.53 -17.90
CA GLU A 147 1.33 2.80 -18.61
C GLU A 147 2.68 3.50 -18.80
N GLU A 148 3.54 3.46 -17.76
CA GLU A 148 4.85 4.09 -17.78
C GLU A 148 5.89 3.24 -17.03
N LYS A 149 6.88 2.71 -17.75
CA LYS A 149 7.96 1.94 -17.14
C LYS A 149 8.73 2.76 -16.10
N GLY A 150 9.14 2.10 -15.02
CA GLY A 150 9.91 2.75 -13.95
C GLY A 150 9.04 3.55 -12.98
N LYS A 151 7.72 3.41 -13.08
CA LYS A 151 6.77 4.14 -12.24
C LYS A 151 5.71 3.20 -11.65
N VAL A 152 5.37 3.42 -10.39
CA VAL A 152 4.19 2.86 -9.74
C VAL A 152 3.21 3.99 -9.52
N THR A 153 1.96 3.81 -9.94
CA THR A 153 0.87 4.76 -9.71
C THR A 153 -0.24 4.10 -8.94
N LEU A 154 -0.60 4.65 -7.79
CA LEU A 154 -1.72 4.22 -6.96
C LEU A 154 -2.79 5.29 -7.01
N ASN A 155 -4.04 4.90 -7.27
CA ASN A 155 -5.18 5.79 -7.25
C ASN A 155 -6.35 5.18 -6.49
N HIS A 156 -7.06 6.01 -5.71
CA HIS A 156 -8.36 5.70 -5.15
C HIS A 156 -9.33 6.86 -5.37
N SER A 157 -10.60 6.53 -5.66
CA SER A 157 -11.66 7.50 -5.95
C SER A 157 -12.18 8.17 -4.68
N GLU A 158 -11.30 8.86 -3.97
CA GLU A 158 -11.59 9.65 -2.79
C GLU A 158 -10.61 10.81 -2.66
N ASN A 159 -11.07 11.92 -2.09
CA ASN A 159 -10.25 13.13 -1.87
C ASN A 159 -9.59 13.11 -0.49
N TYR A 160 -8.92 11.99 -0.19
CA TYR A 160 -8.40 11.67 1.11
C TYR A 160 -7.21 10.71 1.02
N LEU A 161 -6.18 10.92 1.84
CA LEU A 161 -5.07 10.00 1.95
C LEU A 161 -4.82 9.59 3.41
N ASP A 162 -5.03 8.33 3.70
CA ASP A 162 -4.54 7.66 4.90
C ASP A 162 -3.84 6.37 4.45
N ALA A 163 -2.51 6.36 4.53
CA ALA A 163 -1.71 5.26 4.06
C ALA A 163 -0.61 4.88 5.07
N PHE A 164 -0.31 3.60 5.14
CA PHE A 164 0.77 3.05 5.94
C PHE A 164 1.88 2.57 5.02
N ILE A 165 3.10 3.00 5.30
CA ILE A 165 4.31 2.55 4.62
C ILE A 165 5.06 1.65 5.59
N MET A 166 5.26 0.41 5.19
CA MET A 166 6.00 -0.61 5.93
C MET A 166 7.36 -0.77 5.30
N ILE A 167 8.41 -0.82 6.11
CA ILE A 167 9.79 -0.95 5.64
C ILE A 167 10.43 -2.18 6.29
N ASN A 168 10.65 -3.20 5.49
CA ASN A 168 11.37 -4.40 5.91
C ASN A 168 11.94 -5.13 4.69
N LYS A 169 13.17 -5.62 4.80
CA LYS A 169 13.83 -6.37 3.72
C LYS A 169 13.17 -7.71 3.45
N GLU A 170 12.68 -8.37 4.51
CA GLU A 170 12.10 -9.70 4.42
C GLU A 170 10.58 -9.63 4.16
N PRO A 171 10.06 -10.27 3.11
CA PRO A 171 8.63 -10.24 2.77
C PRO A 171 7.70 -10.71 3.90
N VAL A 172 8.13 -11.70 4.67
CA VAL A 172 7.36 -12.21 5.82
C VAL A 172 7.17 -11.14 6.87
N GLU A 173 8.18 -10.31 7.11
CA GLU A 173 8.11 -9.22 8.06
C GLU A 173 7.19 -8.08 7.58
N LEU A 174 7.16 -7.80 6.26
CA LEU A 174 6.19 -6.87 5.69
C LEU A 174 4.74 -7.35 5.89
N LEU A 175 4.50 -8.65 5.73
CA LEU A 175 3.19 -9.25 6.01
C LEU A 175 2.87 -9.21 7.52
N ASN A 176 3.83 -9.43 8.39
CA ASN A 176 3.64 -9.29 9.84
C ASN A 176 3.26 -7.86 10.20
N ASP A 177 3.93 -6.86 9.63
CA ASP A 177 3.57 -5.44 9.82
C ASP A 177 2.14 -5.14 9.35
N PHE A 178 1.74 -5.69 8.20
CA PHE A 178 0.37 -5.61 7.70
C PHE A 178 -0.63 -6.26 8.68
N TYR A 179 -0.33 -7.44 9.20
CA TYR A 179 -1.21 -8.13 10.17
C TYR A 179 -1.30 -7.41 11.51
N GLN A 180 -0.29 -6.67 11.93
CA GLN A 180 -0.37 -5.82 13.11
C GLN A 180 -1.40 -4.69 12.94
N LEU A 181 -1.62 -4.23 11.73
CA LEU A 181 -2.61 -3.21 11.41
C LEU A 181 -4.02 -3.80 11.25
N THR A 182 -4.14 -4.93 10.55
CA THR A 182 -5.42 -5.48 10.09
C THR A 182 -5.92 -6.67 10.91
N GLY A 183 -5.08 -7.24 11.77
CA GLY A 183 -5.31 -8.49 12.45
C GLY A 183 -4.76 -9.70 11.70
N HIS A 184 -4.46 -10.74 12.43
CA HIS A 184 -4.00 -11.99 11.83
C HIS A 184 -5.17 -12.75 11.21
N PRO A 185 -4.94 -13.46 10.07
CA PRO A 185 -5.94 -14.34 9.50
C PRO A 185 -6.28 -15.47 10.47
N VAL A 186 -7.54 -15.90 10.44
CA VAL A 186 -7.98 -17.07 11.23
C VAL A 186 -7.37 -18.32 10.61
N LEU A 187 -6.72 -19.13 11.45
CA LEU A 187 -6.24 -20.45 11.04
C LEU A 187 -7.43 -21.41 10.94
N LEU A 188 -7.84 -21.69 9.70
CA LEU A 188 -8.91 -22.64 9.44
C LEU A 188 -8.40 -24.10 9.60
N PRO A 189 -9.20 -25.03 10.18
CA PRO A 189 -8.88 -26.44 10.14
C PRO A 189 -8.95 -26.97 8.69
N LYS A 190 -8.28 -28.11 8.41
CA LYS A 190 -8.21 -28.68 7.06
C LYS A 190 -9.57 -28.82 6.36
N PHE A 191 -10.60 -29.22 7.10
CA PHE A 191 -11.95 -29.35 6.53
C PHE A 191 -12.58 -28.01 6.13
N GLY A 192 -12.15 -26.90 6.68
CA GLY A 192 -12.59 -25.56 6.29
C GLY A 192 -12.09 -25.09 4.93
N PHE A 193 -11.12 -25.83 4.33
CA PHE A 193 -10.63 -25.59 2.98
C PHE A 193 -11.38 -26.42 1.92
N TYR A 194 -12.31 -27.28 2.32
CA TYR A 194 -13.21 -27.94 1.38
C TYR A 194 -14.25 -26.96 0.89
N GLU A 195 -14.28 -26.79 -0.41
CA GLU A 195 -15.16 -25.85 -1.08
C GLU A 195 -16.62 -26.27 -0.95
N GLY A 196 -17.41 -25.52 -0.23
CA GLY A 196 -18.86 -25.60 -0.22
C GLY A 196 -19.44 -24.47 -1.08
N HIS A 197 -19.85 -24.76 -2.30
CA HIS A 197 -20.46 -23.78 -3.19
C HIS A 197 -21.96 -23.73 -2.94
N LEU A 198 -22.45 -22.67 -2.29
CA LEU A 198 -23.88 -22.38 -2.13
C LEU A 198 -24.24 -21.24 -3.08
N ASN A 199 -24.76 -21.56 -4.25
CA ASN A 199 -25.38 -20.60 -5.16
C ASN A 199 -26.88 -20.52 -4.88
N ALA A 200 -27.32 -19.42 -4.28
CA ALA A 200 -28.75 -19.06 -4.23
C ALA A 200 -29.02 -18.06 -5.34
N TYR A 201 -29.71 -18.48 -6.37
CA TYR A 201 -30.29 -17.59 -7.37
C TYR A 201 -31.72 -17.27 -6.94
N ASN A 202 -32.00 -15.99 -6.64
CA ASN A 202 -33.36 -15.46 -6.45
C ASN A 202 -33.84 -14.85 -7.74
#